data_c350671a8dcc8c3d1e84a0c81323b7bd
#
_entry.id   c350671a8dcc8c3d1e84a0c81323b7bd
#
_cell.length_a   1.000
_cell.length_b   1.000
_cell.length_c   1.000
_cell.angle_alpha   90.00
_cell.angle_beta   90.00
_cell.angle_gamma   90.00
#
_symmetry.space_group_name_H-M   'P 1'
#
loop_
_entity.id
_entity.type
_entity.pdbx_description
1 polymer ?
#
loop_
_entity_poly.entity_id
_entity_poly.type
_entity_poly.pdbx_seq_one_letter_code
_entity_poly.pdbx_strand_id
1 'polypeptide(L)'
;MIKVLIVDDQSLIREGLTMMLNLYNTVSIVGEATNGKEAMEILEREKVDLVLMDIRMPTIDGVEATKIIKERYPYIKVLILTTFNEDEYIFEGLKNGADGYLLKDISSEELVKAIETVYEGNILLQPDVAKKMIESMNHSNITPNNLEEDIFKELTKKEYEIALLIGAGRSNREIAEALYIAEGTVKNHITKILDKLRLRDRTQLAVMIKEFEKSCDY
;
A
#
# COMPACT_ATOMS: atom_id res chain seq x y z
N MET A 1 24.91 -17.68 5.23
CA MET A 1 24.59 -16.94 3.98
C MET A 1 23.09 -16.86 3.86
N ILE A 2 22.55 -15.65 3.85
CA ILE A 2 21.09 -15.38 3.73
C ILE A 2 20.71 -15.55 2.27
N LYS A 3 19.74 -16.42 1.97
CA LYS A 3 19.28 -16.70 0.63
C LYS A 3 18.20 -15.69 0.24
N VAL A 4 18.51 -14.83 -0.71
CA VAL A 4 17.68 -13.71 -1.13
C VAL A 4 17.10 -13.95 -2.52
N LEU A 5 15.78 -13.74 -2.66
CA LEU A 5 15.06 -13.61 -3.91
C LEU A 5 14.83 -12.13 -4.20
N ILE A 6 15.19 -11.66 -5.39
CA ILE A 6 14.94 -10.28 -5.84
C ILE A 6 13.70 -10.28 -6.73
N VAL A 7 12.74 -9.41 -6.42
CA VAL A 7 11.47 -9.29 -7.16
C VAL A 7 11.25 -7.82 -7.54
N ASP A 8 11.40 -7.50 -8.83
CA ASP A 8 11.31 -6.15 -9.39
C ASP A 8 11.02 -6.26 -10.89
N ASP A 9 10.15 -5.45 -11.46
CA ASP A 9 9.82 -5.52 -12.87
C ASP A 9 10.93 -4.94 -13.79
N GLN A 10 11.80 -4.09 -13.24
CA GLN A 10 12.87 -3.42 -13.98
C GLN A 10 14.16 -4.25 -13.99
N SER A 11 14.57 -4.77 -15.15
CA SER A 11 15.79 -5.59 -15.29
C SER A 11 17.05 -4.90 -14.79
N LEU A 12 17.20 -3.60 -15.09
CA LEU A 12 18.37 -2.82 -14.67
C LEU A 12 18.50 -2.75 -13.14
N ILE A 13 17.37 -2.66 -12.45
CA ILE A 13 17.36 -2.65 -10.97
C ILE A 13 17.75 -4.03 -10.44
N ARG A 14 17.18 -5.12 -10.96
CA ARG A 14 17.54 -6.47 -10.53
C ARG A 14 19.02 -6.76 -10.76
N GLU A 15 19.56 -6.43 -11.94
CA GLU A 15 20.98 -6.59 -12.27
C GLU A 15 21.87 -5.76 -11.31
N GLY A 16 21.50 -4.51 -11.05
CA GLY A 16 22.19 -3.63 -10.12
C GLY A 16 22.20 -4.17 -8.69
N LEU A 17 21.06 -4.62 -8.18
CA LEU A 17 20.94 -5.23 -6.85
C LEU A 17 21.78 -6.52 -6.76
N THR A 18 21.70 -7.37 -7.78
CA THR A 18 22.47 -8.62 -7.84
C THR A 18 23.97 -8.34 -7.84
N MET A 19 24.45 -7.37 -8.63
CA MET A 19 25.86 -6.98 -8.63
C MET A 19 26.32 -6.43 -7.27
N MET A 20 25.51 -5.55 -6.67
CA MET A 20 25.83 -4.95 -5.37
C MET A 20 25.88 -6.00 -4.25
N LEU A 21 24.87 -6.86 -4.18
CA LEU A 21 24.76 -7.85 -3.10
C LEU A 21 25.80 -8.97 -3.23
N ASN A 22 26.21 -9.33 -4.44
CA ASN A 22 27.30 -10.31 -4.67
C ASN A 22 28.68 -9.86 -4.18
N LEU A 23 28.86 -8.58 -3.83
CA LEU A 23 30.09 -8.11 -3.19
C LEU A 23 30.20 -8.53 -1.72
N TYR A 24 29.13 -9.03 -1.12
CA TYR A 24 29.03 -9.36 0.30
C TYR A 24 28.86 -10.88 0.50
N ASN A 25 29.70 -11.45 1.35
CA ASN A 25 29.71 -12.90 1.62
C ASN A 25 28.54 -13.36 2.54
N THR A 26 27.78 -12.43 3.11
CA THR A 26 26.66 -12.73 4.03
C THR A 26 25.37 -13.03 3.29
N VAL A 27 25.24 -12.62 2.04
CA VAL A 27 24.04 -12.74 1.20
C VAL A 27 24.31 -13.62 -0.02
N SER A 28 23.32 -14.35 -0.47
CA SER A 28 23.38 -15.16 -1.71
C SER A 28 22.08 -14.99 -2.47
N ILE A 29 22.15 -14.51 -3.71
CA ILE A 29 20.98 -14.39 -4.58
C ILE A 29 20.66 -15.78 -5.13
N VAL A 30 19.44 -16.27 -4.86
CA VAL A 30 18.98 -17.60 -5.27
C VAL A 30 17.96 -17.55 -6.41
N GLY A 31 17.49 -16.34 -6.77
CA GLY A 31 16.59 -16.16 -7.90
C GLY A 31 16.25 -14.69 -8.13
N GLU A 32 15.70 -14.43 -9.30
CA GLU A 32 15.15 -13.15 -9.71
C GLU A 32 13.75 -13.36 -10.32
N ALA A 33 12.80 -12.46 -10.03
CA ALA A 33 11.46 -12.48 -10.57
C ALA A 33 11.05 -11.08 -11.04
N THR A 34 10.15 -11.00 -12.01
CA THR A 34 9.66 -9.74 -12.58
C THR A 34 8.31 -9.31 -12.00
N ASN A 35 7.66 -10.17 -11.21
CA ASN A 35 6.36 -9.94 -10.60
C ASN A 35 6.09 -10.97 -9.49
N GLY A 36 5.02 -10.74 -8.72
CA GLY A 36 4.66 -11.63 -7.62
C GLY A 36 4.34 -13.06 -8.04
N LYS A 37 3.80 -13.28 -9.25
CA LYS A 37 3.50 -14.64 -9.73
C LYS A 37 4.78 -15.44 -9.94
N GLU A 38 5.77 -14.89 -10.65
CA GLU A 38 7.07 -15.53 -10.84
C GLU A 38 7.79 -15.78 -9.51
N ALA A 39 7.66 -14.83 -8.57
CA ALA A 39 8.20 -15.00 -7.23
C ALA A 39 7.64 -16.26 -6.55
N MET A 40 6.32 -16.50 -6.63
CA MET A 40 5.70 -17.71 -6.08
C MET A 40 6.26 -18.99 -6.73
N GLU A 41 6.45 -19.01 -8.04
CA GLU A 41 6.99 -20.15 -8.77
C GLU A 41 8.44 -20.49 -8.32
N ILE A 42 9.24 -19.47 -7.98
CA ILE A 42 10.59 -19.67 -7.45
C ILE A 42 10.53 -20.18 -6.01
N LEU A 43 9.66 -19.62 -5.18
CA LEU A 43 9.50 -20.03 -3.77
C LEU A 43 9.06 -21.51 -3.62
N GLU A 44 8.41 -22.08 -4.62
CA GLU A 44 8.04 -23.51 -4.64
C GLU A 44 9.25 -24.44 -4.90
N ARG A 45 10.32 -23.93 -5.50
CA ARG A 45 11.46 -24.73 -5.98
C ARG A 45 12.76 -24.48 -5.21
N GLU A 46 12.91 -23.25 -4.73
CA GLU A 46 14.14 -22.78 -4.09
C GLU A 46 13.92 -22.49 -2.60
N LYS A 47 14.96 -22.73 -1.81
CA LYS A 47 14.97 -22.29 -0.41
C LYS A 47 15.32 -20.82 -0.35
N VAL A 48 14.38 -19.99 0.05
CA VAL A 48 14.53 -18.56 0.20
C VAL A 48 14.36 -18.20 1.67
N ASP A 49 15.24 -17.37 2.20
CA ASP A 49 15.17 -16.84 3.56
C ASP A 49 14.52 -15.46 3.59
N LEU A 50 14.79 -14.64 2.56
CA LEU A 50 14.29 -13.28 2.46
C LEU A 50 13.96 -12.91 1.01
N VAL A 51 12.87 -12.19 0.82
CA VAL A 51 12.46 -11.61 -0.46
C VAL A 51 12.67 -10.09 -0.40
N LEU A 52 13.47 -9.56 -1.33
CA LEU A 52 13.49 -8.13 -1.66
C LEU A 52 12.37 -7.88 -2.65
N MET A 53 11.37 -7.10 -2.27
CA MET A 53 10.11 -6.96 -2.99
C MET A 53 9.89 -5.53 -3.43
N ASP A 54 9.83 -5.27 -4.75
CA ASP A 54 9.27 -4.01 -5.23
C ASP A 54 7.75 -4.00 -5.11
N ILE A 55 7.16 -2.82 -5.02
CA ILE A 55 5.70 -2.66 -4.90
C ILE A 55 5.03 -2.70 -6.26
N ARG A 56 5.47 -1.83 -7.17
CA ARG A 56 4.77 -1.64 -8.44
C ARG A 56 5.27 -2.60 -9.51
N MET A 57 4.55 -3.69 -9.65
CA MET A 57 4.84 -4.71 -10.65
C MET A 57 3.54 -5.13 -11.37
N PRO A 58 3.63 -5.62 -12.62
CA PRO A 58 2.48 -6.14 -13.34
C PRO A 58 1.98 -7.46 -12.74
N THR A 59 0.73 -7.82 -13.03
CA THR A 59 0.07 -9.10 -12.72
C THR A 59 -0.27 -9.23 -11.24
N ILE A 60 0.70 -9.44 -10.36
CA ILE A 60 0.58 -9.44 -8.90
C ILE A 60 1.59 -8.44 -8.39
N ASP A 61 1.13 -7.38 -7.76
CA ASP A 61 1.98 -6.35 -7.17
C ASP A 61 2.65 -6.83 -5.87
N GLY A 62 3.59 -6.02 -5.36
CA GLY A 62 4.37 -6.41 -4.19
C GLY A 62 3.57 -6.47 -2.90
N VAL A 63 2.48 -5.71 -2.79
CA VAL A 63 1.61 -5.71 -1.60
C VAL A 63 0.80 -7.00 -1.55
N GLU A 64 0.18 -7.38 -2.67
CA GLU A 64 -0.55 -8.64 -2.80
C GLU A 64 0.39 -9.85 -2.68
N ALA A 65 1.57 -9.79 -3.34
CA ALA A 65 2.58 -10.82 -3.24
C ALA A 65 3.05 -11.03 -1.79
N THR A 66 3.28 -9.94 -1.04
CA THR A 66 3.65 -10.00 0.38
C THR A 66 2.60 -10.76 1.18
N LYS A 67 1.32 -10.45 1.01
CA LYS A 67 0.23 -11.16 1.68
C LYS A 67 0.26 -12.66 1.39
N ILE A 68 0.34 -13.03 0.11
CA ILE A 68 0.37 -14.45 -0.31
C ILE A 68 1.59 -15.17 0.27
N ILE A 69 2.77 -14.53 0.26
CA ILE A 69 4.01 -15.10 0.84
C ILE A 69 3.81 -15.35 2.33
N LYS A 70 3.31 -14.37 3.07
CA LYS A 70 3.14 -14.49 4.52
C LYS A 70 2.08 -15.53 4.92
N GLU A 71 1.05 -15.70 4.12
CA GLU A 71 0.05 -16.74 4.32
C GLU A 71 0.59 -18.15 4.06
N ARG A 72 1.38 -18.34 2.98
CA ARG A 72 1.90 -19.66 2.58
C ARG A 72 3.24 -20.02 3.21
N TYR A 73 4.10 -19.02 3.42
CA TYR A 73 5.47 -19.17 3.89
C TYR A 73 5.78 -18.18 5.02
N PRO A 74 5.16 -18.31 6.20
CA PRO A 74 5.26 -17.31 7.29
C PRO A 74 6.67 -17.10 7.83
N TYR A 75 7.59 -18.04 7.57
CA TYR A 75 9.00 -17.96 7.96
C TYR A 75 9.86 -17.16 6.99
N ILE A 76 9.42 -16.97 5.75
CA ILE A 76 10.14 -16.15 4.76
C ILE A 76 9.98 -14.67 5.12
N LYS A 77 11.10 -13.98 5.19
CA LYS A 77 11.12 -12.54 5.44
C LYS A 77 10.81 -11.77 4.18
N VAL A 78 10.05 -10.69 4.30
CA VAL A 78 9.76 -9.79 3.17
C VAL A 78 10.22 -8.39 3.52
N LEU A 79 11.22 -7.91 2.78
CA LEU A 79 11.73 -6.55 2.85
C LEU A 79 11.30 -5.80 1.58
N ILE A 80 10.38 -4.85 1.75
CA ILE A 80 9.93 -4.01 0.65
C ILE A 80 11.02 -3.00 0.31
N LEU A 81 11.38 -2.91 -0.96
CA LEU A 81 12.38 -1.99 -1.50
C LEU A 81 11.79 -1.27 -2.72
N THR A 82 11.44 0.02 -2.57
CA THR A 82 10.69 0.76 -3.58
C THR A 82 11.17 2.19 -3.77
N THR A 83 10.87 2.79 -4.91
CA THR A 83 11.06 4.23 -5.16
C THR A 83 9.88 5.07 -4.63
N PHE A 84 8.78 4.42 -4.25
CA PHE A 84 7.55 5.08 -3.88
C PHE A 84 7.43 5.26 -2.38
N ASN A 85 7.09 6.48 -2.00
CA ASN A 85 6.87 6.90 -0.62
C ASN A 85 5.39 7.31 -0.45
N GLU A 86 4.46 6.57 -1.09
CA GLU A 86 3.03 6.77 -0.96
C GLU A 86 2.53 6.08 0.29
N ASP A 87 1.85 6.81 1.16
CA ASP A 87 1.43 6.37 2.50
C ASP A 87 0.57 5.10 2.48
N GLU A 88 -0.26 4.96 1.45
CA GLU A 88 -1.17 3.83 1.28
C GLU A 88 -0.43 2.49 1.09
N TYR A 89 0.63 2.47 0.26
CA TYR A 89 1.43 1.25 0.03
C TYR A 89 2.29 0.86 1.23
N ILE A 90 2.79 1.86 1.99
CA ILE A 90 3.54 1.61 3.21
C ILE A 90 2.65 0.87 4.22
N PHE A 91 1.46 1.40 4.46
CA PHE A 91 0.52 0.85 5.43
C PHE A 91 0.04 -0.55 5.03
N GLU A 92 -0.40 -0.74 3.79
CA GLU A 92 -0.89 -2.03 3.30
C GLU A 92 0.23 -3.09 3.26
N GLY A 93 1.45 -2.75 2.86
CA GLY A 93 2.59 -3.67 2.87
C GLY A 93 2.91 -4.19 4.27
N LEU A 94 2.96 -3.31 5.26
CA LEU A 94 3.21 -3.68 6.66
C LEU A 94 2.02 -4.43 7.28
N LYS A 95 0.79 -4.04 6.99
CA LYS A 95 -0.43 -4.76 7.41
C LYS A 95 -0.48 -6.18 6.86
N ASN A 96 0.00 -6.39 5.65
CA ASN A 96 0.12 -7.71 5.03
C ASN A 96 1.32 -8.52 5.54
N GLY A 97 2.06 -7.99 6.52
CA GLY A 97 3.10 -8.71 7.26
C GLY A 97 4.51 -8.54 6.71
N ALA A 98 4.80 -7.49 5.92
CA ALA A 98 6.18 -7.15 5.56
C ALA A 98 7.02 -6.97 6.82
N ASP A 99 8.25 -7.52 6.83
CA ASP A 99 9.18 -7.43 7.95
C ASP A 99 10.03 -6.14 7.91
N GLY A 100 10.00 -5.42 6.78
CA GLY A 100 10.68 -4.13 6.65
C GLY A 100 10.27 -3.38 5.40
N TYR A 101 10.58 -2.07 5.40
CA TYR A 101 10.29 -1.17 4.30
C TYR A 101 11.42 -0.17 4.11
N LEU A 102 11.97 -0.08 2.90
CA LEU A 102 13.06 0.78 2.51
C LEU A 102 12.76 1.51 1.19
N LEU A 103 13.33 2.68 1.04
CA LEU A 103 13.42 3.37 -0.25
C LEU A 103 14.65 2.91 -1.02
N LYS A 104 14.59 2.89 -2.36
CA LYS A 104 15.69 2.46 -3.25
C LYS A 104 16.88 3.43 -3.30
N ASP A 105 16.84 4.56 -2.60
CA ASP A 105 17.90 5.58 -2.53
C ASP A 105 18.91 5.35 -1.40
N ILE A 106 19.21 4.09 -1.11
CA ILE A 106 20.16 3.67 -0.06
C ILE A 106 21.43 3.09 -0.65
N SER A 107 22.50 3.10 0.16
CA SER A 107 23.77 2.46 -0.19
C SER A 107 23.71 0.93 -0.12
N SER A 108 24.64 0.26 -0.81
CA SER A 108 24.75 -1.21 -0.74
C SER A 108 24.99 -1.73 0.69
N GLU A 109 25.76 -0.99 1.48
CA GLU A 109 26.07 -1.33 2.88
C GLU A 109 24.81 -1.26 3.75
N GLU A 110 23.99 -0.20 3.57
CA GLU A 110 22.71 -0.05 4.27
C GLU A 110 21.74 -1.15 3.88
N LEU A 111 21.67 -1.52 2.59
CA LEU A 111 20.79 -2.60 2.13
C LEU A 111 21.18 -3.94 2.74
N VAL A 112 22.49 -4.29 2.75
CA VAL A 112 22.96 -5.54 3.38
C VAL A 112 22.66 -5.57 4.86
N LYS A 113 22.92 -4.48 5.58
CA LYS A 113 22.57 -4.34 7.00
C LYS A 113 21.06 -4.48 7.25
N ALA A 114 20.25 -3.95 6.35
CA ALA A 114 18.80 -4.09 6.41
C ALA A 114 18.36 -5.55 6.25
N ILE A 115 18.94 -6.26 5.27
CA ILE A 115 18.70 -7.70 5.05
C ILE A 115 19.04 -8.51 6.30
N GLU A 116 20.21 -8.27 6.89
CA GLU A 116 20.67 -8.95 8.11
C GLU A 116 19.73 -8.66 9.29
N THR A 117 19.35 -7.39 9.49
CA THR A 117 18.44 -6.95 10.56
C THR A 117 17.07 -7.63 10.46
N VAL A 118 16.52 -7.69 9.25
CA VAL A 118 15.21 -8.32 8.99
C VAL A 118 15.31 -9.84 9.12
N TYR A 119 16.38 -10.44 8.65
CA TYR A 119 16.63 -11.88 8.79
C TYR A 119 16.70 -12.31 10.26
N GLU A 120 17.31 -11.51 11.14
CA GLU A 120 17.36 -11.72 12.58
C GLU A 120 16.01 -11.59 13.30
N GLY A 121 14.97 -11.15 12.57
CA GLY A 121 13.61 -11.05 13.09
C GLY A 121 13.23 -9.65 13.60
N ASN A 122 14.08 -8.66 13.40
CA ASN A 122 13.75 -7.28 13.74
C ASN A 122 12.93 -6.62 12.61
N ILE A 123 11.99 -5.76 12.98
CA ILE A 123 11.26 -4.93 12.02
C ILE A 123 12.13 -3.74 11.66
N LEU A 124 12.29 -3.48 10.36
CA LEU A 124 13.07 -2.35 9.86
C LEU A 124 12.18 -1.34 9.13
N LEU A 125 12.17 -0.11 9.64
CA LEU A 125 11.50 1.02 9.00
C LEU A 125 12.47 2.20 8.95
N GLN A 126 12.62 2.82 7.79
CA GLN A 126 13.31 4.10 7.71
C GLN A 126 12.55 5.18 8.49
N PRO A 127 13.23 6.19 9.06
CA PRO A 127 12.58 7.24 9.87
C PRO A 127 11.42 7.93 9.17
N ASP A 128 11.56 8.22 7.87
CA ASP A 128 10.50 8.86 7.07
C ASP A 128 9.30 7.95 6.88
N VAL A 129 9.51 6.64 6.69
CA VAL A 129 8.46 5.62 6.62
C VAL A 129 7.76 5.47 7.96
N ALA A 130 8.52 5.42 9.06
CA ALA A 130 7.96 5.34 10.42
C ALA A 130 7.13 6.58 10.77
N LYS A 131 7.58 7.78 10.40
CA LYS A 131 6.84 9.03 10.60
C LYS A 131 5.50 9.00 9.87
N LYS A 132 5.49 8.62 8.60
CA LYS A 132 4.26 8.50 7.81
C LYS A 132 3.30 7.46 8.36
N MET A 133 3.82 6.33 8.84
CA MET A 133 3.02 5.33 9.52
C MET A 133 2.33 5.88 10.78
N ILE A 134 3.05 6.65 11.59
CA ILE A 134 2.48 7.31 12.78
C ILE A 134 1.44 8.36 12.37
N GLU A 135 1.71 9.15 11.33
CA GLU A 135 0.76 10.14 10.81
C GLU A 135 -0.52 9.46 10.30
N SER A 136 -0.42 8.37 9.54
CA SER A 136 -1.59 7.61 9.07
C SER A 136 -2.34 6.92 10.23
N MET A 137 -1.64 6.42 11.25
CA MET A 137 -2.28 5.87 12.46
C MET A 137 -2.97 6.95 13.30
N ASN A 138 -2.42 8.16 13.37
CA ASN A 138 -3.06 9.30 14.06
C ASN A 138 -4.30 9.81 13.32
N HIS A 139 -4.35 9.66 11.99
CA HIS A 139 -5.58 9.86 11.21
C HIS A 139 -6.55 8.70 11.34
N SER A 140 -6.10 7.54 11.84
CA SER A 140 -6.90 6.33 12.07
C SER A 140 -7.34 6.16 13.53
N ASN A 141 -7.02 7.10 14.45
CA ASN A 141 -7.52 7.08 15.81
C ASN A 141 -8.96 7.58 15.85
N ILE A 142 -9.87 6.78 15.33
CA ILE A 142 -11.30 6.84 15.61
C ILE A 142 -11.71 5.49 16.20
N THR A 143 -12.36 5.56 17.33
CA THR A 143 -12.92 4.51 18.19
C THR A 143 -13.67 3.37 17.47
N PRO A 144 -13.84 2.19 18.12
CA PRO A 144 -14.32 0.97 17.44
C PRO A 144 -15.83 1.00 17.21
N ASN A 145 -16.24 1.38 15.99
CA ASN A 145 -17.59 1.11 15.48
C ASN A 145 -17.52 0.93 13.95
N ASN A 146 -16.89 -0.17 13.50
CA ASN A 146 -16.26 -0.29 12.19
C ASN A 146 -17.04 -1.07 11.13
N LEU A 147 -18.35 -0.99 11.03
CA LEU A 147 -19.07 -1.57 9.88
C LEU A 147 -19.50 -0.52 8.84
N GLU A 148 -19.57 0.76 9.20
CA GLU A 148 -20.02 1.84 8.32
C GLU A 148 -18.84 2.58 7.64
N GLU A 149 -17.65 2.62 8.26
CA GLU A 149 -16.45 3.26 7.68
C GLU A 149 -15.90 2.53 6.44
N ASP A 150 -16.07 1.22 6.34
CA ASP A 150 -15.56 0.44 5.20
C ASP A 150 -16.24 0.80 3.87
N ILE A 151 -17.45 1.31 3.91
CA ILE A 151 -18.22 1.67 2.71
C ILE A 151 -17.61 2.89 2.00
N PHE A 152 -17.05 3.85 2.74
CA PHE A 152 -16.44 5.06 2.15
C PHE A 152 -15.00 4.87 1.70
N LYS A 153 -14.35 3.75 2.04
CA LYS A 153 -12.99 3.41 1.57
C LYS A 153 -12.91 3.16 0.06
N GLU A 154 -14.03 2.87 -0.58
CA GLU A 154 -14.08 2.73 -2.05
C GLU A 154 -14.03 4.09 -2.78
N LEU A 155 -14.18 5.20 -2.06
CA LEU A 155 -14.16 6.53 -2.64
C LEU A 155 -12.73 7.10 -2.65
N THR A 156 -12.36 7.73 -3.77
CA THR A 156 -11.15 8.57 -3.80
C THR A 156 -11.34 9.80 -2.90
N LYS A 157 -10.25 10.43 -2.47
CA LYS A 157 -10.30 11.68 -1.65
C LYS A 157 -11.25 12.72 -2.24
N LYS A 158 -11.23 12.89 -3.57
CA LYS A 158 -12.08 13.87 -4.26
C LYS A 158 -13.56 13.47 -4.28
N GLU A 159 -13.84 12.20 -4.44
CA GLU A 159 -15.20 11.66 -4.38
C GLU A 159 -15.76 11.77 -2.96
N TYR A 160 -14.94 11.51 -1.93
CA TYR A 160 -15.33 11.67 -0.53
C TYR A 160 -15.63 13.14 -0.17
N GLU A 161 -14.78 14.10 -0.59
CA GLU A 161 -15.06 15.54 -0.41
C GLU A 161 -16.40 15.95 -1.04
N ILE A 162 -16.69 15.45 -2.25
CA ILE A 162 -17.95 15.71 -2.92
C ILE A 162 -19.12 15.08 -2.16
N ALA A 163 -18.98 13.86 -1.65
CA ALA A 163 -19.99 13.18 -0.87
C ALA A 163 -20.35 13.95 0.41
N LEU A 164 -19.35 14.45 1.16
CA LEU A 164 -19.56 15.29 2.35
C LEU A 164 -20.34 16.58 2.00
N LEU A 165 -20.00 17.27 0.92
CA LEU A 165 -20.71 18.46 0.49
C LEU A 165 -22.15 18.15 0.07
N ILE A 166 -22.42 16.95 -0.44
CA ILE A 166 -23.79 16.48 -0.72
C ILE A 166 -24.55 16.22 0.59
N GLY A 167 -23.92 15.60 1.59
CA GLY A 167 -24.47 15.45 2.92
C GLY A 167 -24.82 16.79 3.58
N ALA A 168 -23.98 17.81 3.38
CA ALA A 168 -24.24 19.19 3.79
C ALA A 168 -25.32 19.93 2.96
N GLY A 169 -25.95 19.25 1.99
CA GLY A 169 -27.05 19.78 1.19
C GLY A 169 -26.63 20.75 0.06
N ARG A 170 -25.35 20.79 -0.32
CA ARG A 170 -24.83 21.68 -1.37
C ARG A 170 -25.30 21.24 -2.76
N SER A 171 -25.65 22.20 -3.61
CA SER A 171 -25.96 21.98 -5.03
C SER A 171 -24.68 21.67 -5.84
N ASN A 172 -24.80 21.11 -7.06
CA ASN A 172 -23.66 20.87 -7.94
C ASN A 172 -22.84 22.12 -8.25
N ARG A 173 -23.53 23.27 -8.38
CA ARG A 173 -22.91 24.55 -8.61
C ARG A 173 -22.08 25.00 -7.41
N GLU A 174 -22.62 24.93 -6.19
CA GLU A 174 -21.89 25.26 -4.96
C GLU A 174 -20.69 24.34 -4.74
N ILE A 175 -20.84 23.04 -5.05
CA ILE A 175 -19.74 22.07 -4.98
C ILE A 175 -18.64 22.42 -6.01
N ALA A 176 -19.05 22.76 -7.24
CA ALA A 176 -18.12 23.17 -8.30
C ALA A 176 -17.33 24.41 -7.92
N GLU A 177 -18.00 25.41 -7.35
CA GLU A 177 -17.38 26.65 -6.85
C GLU A 177 -16.43 26.37 -5.67
N ALA A 178 -16.85 25.55 -4.69
CA ALA A 178 -16.04 25.20 -3.52
C ALA A 178 -14.77 24.40 -3.86
N LEU A 179 -14.85 23.54 -4.87
CA LEU A 179 -13.75 22.65 -5.26
C LEU A 179 -12.95 23.13 -6.48
N TYR A 180 -13.28 24.31 -7.02
CA TYR A 180 -12.66 24.92 -8.21
C TYR A 180 -12.66 24.00 -9.44
N ILE A 181 -13.79 23.31 -9.71
CA ILE A 181 -13.97 22.41 -10.85
C ILE A 181 -15.25 22.78 -11.63
N ALA A 182 -15.40 22.24 -12.84
CA ALA A 182 -16.63 22.44 -13.63
C ALA A 182 -17.80 21.65 -13.04
N GLU A 183 -19.04 22.22 -13.14
CA GLU A 183 -20.26 21.55 -12.67
C GLU A 183 -20.49 20.18 -13.35
N GLY A 184 -20.10 20.04 -14.63
CA GLY A 184 -20.13 18.77 -15.35
C GLY A 184 -19.20 17.71 -14.73
N THR A 185 -18.04 18.14 -14.20
CA THR A 185 -17.10 17.27 -13.48
C THR A 185 -17.71 16.77 -12.17
N VAL A 186 -18.42 17.64 -11.43
CA VAL A 186 -19.17 17.25 -10.23
C VAL A 186 -20.21 16.18 -10.54
N LYS A 187 -20.99 16.35 -11.62
CA LYS A 187 -21.99 15.35 -12.04
C LYS A 187 -21.36 13.99 -12.33
N ASN A 188 -20.21 13.98 -13.01
CA ASN A 188 -19.47 12.74 -13.31
C ASN A 188 -18.98 12.04 -12.04
N HIS A 189 -18.47 12.81 -11.07
CA HIS A 189 -18.06 12.24 -9.78
C HIS A 189 -19.26 11.69 -9.01
N ILE A 190 -20.38 12.39 -8.98
CA ILE A 190 -21.62 11.90 -8.31
C ILE A 190 -22.05 10.56 -8.89
N THR A 191 -22.07 10.42 -10.21
CA THR A 191 -22.40 9.12 -10.85
C THR A 191 -21.46 8.01 -10.37
N LYS A 192 -20.15 8.26 -10.37
CA LYS A 192 -19.16 7.27 -9.89
C LYS A 192 -19.33 6.94 -8.40
N ILE A 193 -19.65 7.93 -7.56
CA ILE A 193 -19.90 7.72 -6.12
C ILE A 193 -21.14 6.82 -5.94
N LEU A 194 -22.24 7.12 -6.64
CA LEU A 194 -23.47 6.33 -6.56
C LEU A 194 -23.23 4.88 -7.00
N ASP A 195 -22.50 4.67 -8.10
CA ASP A 195 -22.14 3.34 -8.60
C ASP A 195 -21.28 2.56 -7.59
N LYS A 196 -20.24 3.18 -7.03
CA LYS A 196 -19.36 2.56 -6.04
C LYS A 196 -20.09 2.17 -4.75
N LEU A 197 -20.95 3.08 -4.25
CA LEU A 197 -21.71 2.85 -3.02
C LEU A 197 -23.03 2.10 -3.26
N ARG A 198 -23.31 1.68 -4.51
CA ARG A 198 -24.54 0.99 -4.93
C ARG A 198 -25.83 1.72 -4.53
N LEU A 199 -25.80 3.05 -4.60
CA LEU A 199 -26.93 3.92 -4.28
C LEU A 199 -27.72 4.28 -5.55
N ARG A 200 -29.02 4.47 -5.41
CA ARG A 200 -29.90 4.75 -6.55
C ARG A 200 -29.90 6.24 -6.95
N ASP A 201 -29.76 7.12 -5.98
CA ASP A 201 -29.89 8.56 -6.20
C ASP A 201 -29.11 9.37 -5.14
N ARG A 202 -28.99 10.68 -5.43
CA ARG A 202 -28.32 11.66 -4.57
C ARG A 202 -28.95 11.78 -3.18
N THR A 203 -30.26 11.54 -3.05
CA THR A 203 -30.96 11.65 -1.77
C THR A 203 -30.52 10.55 -0.82
N GLN A 204 -30.38 9.32 -1.34
CA GLN A 204 -29.82 8.20 -0.56
C GLN A 204 -28.40 8.49 -0.11
N LEU A 205 -27.56 9.06 -0.97
CA LEU A 205 -26.21 9.47 -0.61
C LEU A 205 -26.22 10.53 0.51
N ALA A 206 -27.07 11.55 0.40
CA ALA A 206 -27.16 12.60 1.41
C ALA A 206 -27.62 12.06 2.78
N VAL A 207 -28.58 11.13 2.80
CA VAL A 207 -29.05 10.47 4.03
C VAL A 207 -27.93 9.63 4.65
N MET A 208 -27.25 8.82 3.85
CA MET A 208 -26.15 7.96 4.29
C MET A 208 -25.00 8.77 4.93
N ILE A 209 -24.61 9.89 4.31
CA ILE A 209 -23.57 10.78 4.87
C ILE A 209 -24.06 11.40 6.20
N LYS A 210 -25.31 11.83 6.31
CA LYS A 210 -25.84 12.40 7.56
C LYS A 210 -25.94 11.39 8.69
N GLU A 211 -26.25 10.15 8.40
CA GLU A 211 -26.24 9.08 9.40
C GLU A 211 -24.82 8.80 9.86
N PHE A 212 -23.86 8.78 8.94
CA PHE A 212 -22.44 8.64 9.24
C PHE A 212 -21.91 9.78 10.12
N GLU A 213 -22.19 11.05 9.79
CA GLU A 213 -21.80 12.20 10.60
C GLU A 213 -22.35 12.12 12.03
N LYS A 214 -23.58 11.64 12.21
CA LYS A 214 -24.20 11.47 13.53
C LYS A 214 -23.56 10.34 14.35
N SER A 215 -23.07 9.28 13.71
CA SER A 215 -22.37 8.18 14.40
C SER A 215 -20.97 8.58 14.85
N CYS A 216 -20.38 9.63 14.26
CA CYS A 216 -19.07 10.16 14.63
C CYS A 216 -19.13 11.21 15.77
N ASP A 217 -20.29 11.73 16.13
CA ASP A 217 -20.48 12.74 17.18
C ASP A 217 -20.74 12.13 18.59
N TYR A 218 -20.59 10.82 18.75
CA TYR A 218 -20.68 10.10 20.03
C TYR A 218 -19.35 9.41 20.36
#